data_9b4e8fecca9114fc4a137d5bd439925b
#
_entry.id   9b4e8fecca9114fc4a137d5bd439925b
#
_cell.length_a   1.000
_cell.length_b   1.000
_cell.length_c   1.000
_cell.angle_alpha   90.00
_cell.angle_beta   90.00
_cell.angle_gamma   90.00
#
_symmetry.space_group_name_H-M   'P 1'
#
loop_
_entity.id
_entity.type
_entity.pdbx_description
1 polymer ?
#
loop_
_entity_poly.entity_id
_entity_poly.type
_entity_poly.pdbx_seq_one_letter_code
_entity_poly.pdbx_strand_id
1 'polypeptide(L)'
;MKKLLMFAAIIAAMVSCHSNKKNAEAEMDDSMVMIMDDDPIIEVDEVFTGTLPAADGPGINYVLTLGITTDGVDTLYTLDMTYLDANGPGKHQTFHSKGKQQKIHKVINQKPKTAVKLIPDNGGQPMYFVVVNDTTLTLVNDSTLQETVSQAVYDITKVKK
;
A
#
# COMPACT_ATOMS: atom_id res chain seq x y z
N MET A 1 -8.95 -11.74 -64.45
CA MET A 1 -10.31 -11.27 -64.76
C MET A 1 -10.81 -10.59 -63.47
N LYS A 2 -10.79 -9.27 -63.48
CA LYS A 2 -12.00 -8.40 -63.41
C LYS A 2 -12.86 -8.72 -62.20
N LYS A 3 -13.18 -7.86 -61.26
CA LYS A 3 -13.61 -6.43 -61.18
C LYS A 3 -13.58 -6.05 -59.69
N LEU A 4 -13.14 -4.92 -59.30
CA LEU A 4 -13.61 -3.57 -59.33
C LEU A 4 -14.72 -3.26 -58.28
N LEU A 5 -14.35 -2.35 -57.35
CA LEU A 5 -15.08 -1.24 -56.74
C LEU A 5 -16.26 -1.55 -55.83
N MET A 6 -16.26 -1.02 -54.60
CA MET A 6 -16.97 0.23 -54.29
C MET A 6 -16.63 0.78 -52.93
N PHE A 7 -16.41 2.07 -52.93
CA PHE A 7 -16.31 3.04 -51.85
C PHE A 7 -17.58 3.10 -51.00
N ALA A 8 -17.42 3.29 -49.71
CA ALA A 8 -18.33 4.13 -48.95
C ALA A 8 -17.56 4.75 -47.76
N ALA A 9 -17.24 6.01 -47.90
CA ALA A 9 -16.84 6.91 -46.84
C ALA A 9 -18.09 7.26 -46.02
N ILE A 10 -18.00 7.16 -44.71
CA ILE A 10 -18.93 7.87 -43.80
C ILE A 10 -18.11 8.73 -42.86
N ILE A 11 -18.36 10.01 -42.94
CA ILE A 11 -17.78 11.15 -42.27
C ILE A 11 -18.49 11.36 -40.93
N ALA A 12 -17.67 11.68 -39.92
CA ALA A 12 -17.92 12.61 -38.79
C ALA A 12 -19.09 12.39 -37.84
N ALA A 13 -18.75 12.31 -36.58
CA ALA A 13 -19.32 13.21 -35.59
C ALA A 13 -18.33 13.36 -34.43
N MET A 14 -17.60 14.45 -34.42
CA MET A 14 -16.95 14.94 -33.22
C MET A 14 -18.03 15.47 -32.27
N VAL A 15 -18.23 14.78 -31.15
CA VAL A 15 -18.95 15.39 -30.02
C VAL A 15 -17.90 15.84 -29.03
N SER A 16 -17.57 17.11 -29.09
CA SER A 16 -16.86 17.85 -28.07
C SER A 16 -17.77 17.98 -26.84
N CYS A 17 -17.57 17.19 -25.83
CA CYS A 17 -18.16 17.46 -24.52
C CYS A 17 -17.30 18.47 -23.78
N HIS A 18 -17.78 19.69 -23.76
CA HIS A 18 -17.31 20.83 -23.00
C HIS A 18 -17.62 20.56 -21.51
N SER A 19 -16.61 20.28 -20.71
CA SER A 19 -16.77 20.15 -19.27
C SER A 19 -16.84 21.53 -18.62
N ASN A 20 -18.03 21.91 -18.18
CA ASN A 20 -18.26 23.04 -17.30
C ASN A 20 -17.58 22.83 -15.95
N LYS A 21 -16.54 23.61 -15.66
CA LYS A 21 -16.07 23.86 -14.32
C LYS A 21 -17.16 24.58 -13.54
N LYS A 22 -17.79 23.92 -12.61
CA LYS A 22 -18.44 24.54 -11.45
C LYS A 22 -17.59 24.34 -10.24
N ASN A 23 -17.01 25.43 -9.73
CA ASN A 23 -16.46 25.52 -8.40
C ASN A 23 -17.57 25.18 -7.41
N ALA A 24 -17.37 24.08 -6.69
CA ALA A 24 -18.03 23.83 -5.42
C ALA A 24 -16.91 23.78 -4.39
N GLU A 25 -16.85 24.82 -3.58
CA GLU A 25 -16.16 24.75 -2.29
C GLU A 25 -16.88 23.68 -1.49
N ALA A 26 -16.23 22.53 -1.31
CA ALA A 26 -16.63 21.52 -0.36
C ALA A 26 -15.62 21.54 0.77
N GLU A 27 -16.15 21.71 1.95
CA GLU A 27 -15.43 21.64 3.22
C GLU A 27 -14.60 20.36 3.26
N MET A 28 -13.32 20.49 3.65
CA MET A 28 -12.40 19.38 3.82
C MET A 28 -12.86 18.55 5.02
N ASP A 29 -13.57 17.47 4.73
CA ASP A 29 -13.60 16.32 5.62
C ASP A 29 -12.28 15.58 5.46
N ASP A 30 -11.52 15.45 6.57
CA ASP A 30 -10.11 15.06 6.64
C ASP A 30 -9.90 13.53 6.48
N SER A 31 -10.75 12.85 5.72
CA SER A 31 -10.56 11.47 5.32
C SER A 31 -9.88 11.41 3.95
N MET A 32 -8.59 11.10 3.93
CA MET A 32 -7.86 10.83 2.70
C MET A 32 -8.43 9.59 2.01
N VAL A 33 -9.30 9.79 1.03
CA VAL A 33 -9.75 8.74 0.11
C VAL A 33 -8.72 8.62 -1.01
N MET A 34 -7.91 7.57 -1.00
CA MET A 34 -7.06 7.22 -2.13
C MET A 34 -7.89 6.45 -3.16
N ILE A 35 -8.20 7.10 -4.30
CA ILE A 35 -8.82 6.45 -5.45
C ILE A 35 -7.70 5.84 -6.30
N MET A 36 -7.59 4.51 -6.30
CA MET A 36 -6.80 3.77 -7.27
C MET A 36 -7.75 3.23 -8.34
N ASP A 37 -7.40 3.37 -9.62
CA ASP A 37 -8.19 2.86 -10.75
C ASP A 37 -8.51 1.37 -10.56
N ASP A 38 -9.79 1.00 -10.54
CA ASP A 38 -10.36 -0.34 -10.32
C ASP A 38 -10.12 -0.99 -8.93
N ASP A 39 -9.54 -0.30 -7.96
CA ASP A 39 -9.35 -0.82 -6.61
C ASP A 39 -10.50 -0.40 -5.66
N PRO A 40 -10.85 -1.22 -4.66
CA PRO A 40 -11.83 -0.84 -3.66
C PRO A 40 -11.37 0.42 -2.93
N ILE A 41 -12.27 1.37 -2.76
CA ILE A 41 -12.00 2.59 -1.99
C ILE A 41 -11.69 2.17 -0.56
N ILE A 42 -10.51 2.55 -0.08
CA ILE A 42 -10.03 2.22 1.26
C ILE A 42 -10.20 3.45 2.14
N GLU A 43 -10.94 3.31 3.23
CA GLU A 43 -10.88 4.28 4.32
C GLU A 43 -9.58 4.06 5.09
N VAL A 44 -8.71 5.08 5.11
CA VAL A 44 -7.38 4.99 5.72
C VAL A 44 -7.50 5.15 7.23
N ASP A 45 -7.28 4.07 7.97
CA ASP A 45 -7.26 4.09 9.43
C ASP A 45 -5.91 4.53 9.99
N GLU A 46 -4.83 3.95 9.49
CA GLU A 46 -3.50 4.12 10.07
C GLU A 46 -2.40 4.11 9.00
N VAL A 47 -1.46 5.03 9.12
CA VAL A 47 -0.24 5.06 8.29
C VAL A 47 0.98 4.93 9.18
N PHE A 48 1.87 3.99 8.85
CA PHE A 48 3.14 3.77 9.53
C PHE A 48 4.29 3.99 8.55
N THR A 49 5.37 4.60 9.01
CA THR A 49 6.57 4.82 8.21
C THR A 49 7.85 4.58 9.00
N GLY A 50 8.90 4.16 8.30
CA GLY A 50 10.23 3.97 8.87
C GLY A 50 11.24 3.53 7.83
N THR A 51 12.51 3.78 8.08
CA THR A 51 13.60 3.29 7.24
C THR A 51 14.25 2.09 7.90
N LEU A 52 14.09 0.91 7.29
CA LEU A 52 14.60 -0.36 7.78
C LEU A 52 15.95 -0.67 7.13
N PRO A 53 16.82 -1.47 7.78
CA PRO A 53 18.09 -1.87 7.21
C PRO A 53 17.93 -2.64 5.90
N ALA A 54 18.80 -2.36 4.93
CA ALA A 54 18.95 -3.15 3.71
C ALA A 54 20.27 -3.93 3.77
N ALA A 55 20.34 -5.06 3.05
CA ALA A 55 21.59 -5.80 2.90
C ALA A 55 22.61 -4.99 2.09
N ASP A 56 22.12 -4.30 1.06
CA ASP A 56 22.89 -3.45 0.16
C ASP A 56 22.28 -2.04 0.13
N GLY A 57 23.04 -1.03 0.55
CA GLY A 57 22.61 0.36 0.51
C GLY A 57 22.20 0.96 1.87
N PRO A 58 21.76 2.22 1.87
CA PRO A 58 21.47 2.98 3.10
C PRO A 58 20.23 2.50 3.87
N GLY A 59 19.33 1.76 3.21
CA GLY A 59 18.11 1.24 3.82
C GLY A 59 16.95 1.17 2.85
N ILE A 60 15.82 0.71 3.37
CA ILE A 60 14.53 0.65 2.67
C ILE A 60 13.52 1.48 3.44
N ASN A 61 12.98 2.50 2.80
CA ASN A 61 11.90 3.29 3.40
C ASN A 61 10.57 2.57 3.18
N TYR A 62 9.88 2.29 4.28
CA TYR A 62 8.56 1.66 4.31
C TYR A 62 7.49 2.71 4.55
N VAL A 63 6.42 2.68 3.76
CA VAL A 63 5.17 3.38 4.03
C VAL A 63 4.05 2.35 3.98
N LEU A 64 3.54 1.97 5.14
CA LEU A 64 2.46 1.01 5.31
C LEU A 64 1.18 1.75 5.65
N THR A 65 0.17 1.60 4.80
CA THR A 65 -1.19 2.08 5.05
C THR A 65 -2.07 0.89 5.40
N LEU A 66 -2.73 0.96 6.53
CA LEU A 66 -3.76 0.02 6.95
C LEU A 66 -5.11 0.70 6.86
N GLY A 67 -6.10 0.00 6.33
CA GLY A 67 -7.43 0.54 6.16
C GLY A 67 -8.51 -0.54 6.10
N ILE A 68 -9.73 -0.08 5.96
CA ILE A 68 -10.92 -0.92 5.80
C ILE A 68 -11.64 -0.48 4.53
N THR A 69 -12.32 -1.38 3.85
CA THR A 69 -13.19 -1.00 2.73
C THR A 69 -14.34 -0.12 3.21
N THR A 70 -14.86 0.74 2.35
CA THR A 70 -15.96 1.67 2.70
C THR A 70 -17.23 0.98 3.16
N ASP A 71 -17.43 -0.30 2.80
CA ASP A 71 -18.52 -1.15 3.31
C ASP A 71 -18.21 -1.79 4.67
N GLY A 72 -16.99 -1.60 5.19
CA GLY A 72 -16.56 -2.13 6.48
C GLY A 72 -16.31 -3.64 6.53
N VAL A 73 -16.29 -4.31 5.38
CA VAL A 73 -16.22 -5.78 5.31
C VAL A 73 -14.80 -6.31 5.28
N ASP A 74 -13.96 -5.72 4.42
CA ASP A 74 -12.59 -6.17 4.22
C ASP A 74 -11.57 -5.23 4.86
N THR A 75 -10.55 -5.82 5.51
CA THR A 75 -9.39 -5.08 6.01
C THR A 75 -8.26 -5.17 4.99
N LEU A 76 -7.82 -4.04 4.48
CA LEU A 76 -6.87 -3.93 3.38
C LEU A 76 -5.57 -3.25 3.80
N TYR A 77 -4.52 -3.42 3.01
CA TYR A 77 -3.29 -2.67 3.16
C TYR A 77 -2.72 -2.22 1.81
N THR A 78 -1.95 -1.15 1.84
CA THR A 78 -0.96 -0.83 0.82
C THR A 78 0.40 -0.66 1.49
N LEU A 79 1.46 -1.08 0.81
CA LEU A 79 2.82 -1.01 1.31
C LEU A 79 3.75 -0.56 0.18
N ASP A 80 4.40 0.58 0.38
CA ASP A 80 5.46 1.08 -0.46
C ASP A 80 6.80 0.80 0.20
N MET A 81 7.69 0.14 -0.54
CA MET A 81 9.07 -0.15 -0.13
C MET A 81 10.03 0.54 -1.09
N THR A 82 10.61 1.65 -0.65
CA THR A 82 11.57 2.43 -1.44
C THR A 82 12.99 2.07 -1.03
N TYR A 83 13.67 1.32 -1.89
CA TYR A 83 15.08 1.00 -1.74
C TYR A 83 15.92 2.24 -2.04
N LEU A 84 16.63 2.72 -1.05
CA LEU A 84 17.46 3.91 -1.17
C LEU A 84 18.74 3.58 -1.94
N ASP A 85 19.07 4.43 -2.90
CA ASP A 85 20.28 4.32 -3.75
C ASP A 85 20.43 2.97 -4.50
N ALA A 86 19.33 2.26 -4.73
CA ALA A 86 19.32 0.93 -5.38
C ALA A 86 20.02 0.88 -6.76
N ASN A 87 20.01 2.00 -7.47
CA ASN A 87 20.61 2.13 -8.81
C ASN A 87 21.75 3.18 -8.83
N GLY A 88 22.37 3.42 -7.67
CA GLY A 88 23.42 4.43 -7.45
C GLY A 88 22.93 5.65 -6.66
N PRO A 89 23.83 6.52 -6.22
CA PRO A 89 23.51 7.64 -5.33
C PRO A 89 22.35 8.50 -5.84
N GLY A 90 21.32 8.70 -5.00
CA GLY A 90 20.12 9.46 -5.31
C GLY A 90 19.14 8.76 -6.26
N LYS A 91 19.40 7.51 -6.67
CA LYS A 91 18.50 6.72 -7.55
C LYS A 91 17.77 5.65 -6.75
N HIS A 92 16.61 6.00 -6.28
CA HIS A 92 15.77 5.08 -5.49
C HIS A 92 14.90 4.21 -6.40
N GLN A 93 14.49 3.05 -5.87
CA GLN A 93 13.54 2.15 -6.54
C GLN A 93 12.42 1.79 -5.58
N THR A 94 11.18 2.04 -5.98
CA THR A 94 10.00 1.74 -5.17
C THR A 94 9.28 0.49 -5.68
N PHE A 95 8.93 -0.39 -4.77
CA PHE A 95 8.06 -1.53 -5.00
C PHE A 95 6.76 -1.32 -4.23
N HIS A 96 5.65 -1.61 -4.91
CA HIS A 96 4.31 -1.49 -4.35
C HIS A 96 3.73 -2.87 -4.07
N SER A 97 3.13 -3.04 -2.92
CA SER A 97 2.39 -4.24 -2.53
C SER A 97 1.06 -3.85 -1.95
N LYS A 98 0.00 -4.58 -2.29
CA LYS A 98 -1.34 -4.40 -1.76
C LYS A 98 -2.00 -5.75 -1.52
N GLY A 99 -3.05 -5.76 -0.70
CA GLY A 99 -3.81 -6.96 -0.40
C GLY A 99 -4.56 -6.86 0.91
N LYS A 100 -4.86 -8.03 1.48
CA LYS A 100 -5.59 -8.14 2.75
C LYS A 100 -4.66 -8.10 3.94
N GLN A 101 -5.11 -7.47 5.01
CA GLN A 101 -4.45 -7.54 6.32
C GLN A 101 -5.25 -8.43 7.27
N GLN A 102 -4.56 -9.08 8.20
CA GLN A 102 -5.16 -9.90 9.23
C GLN A 102 -4.44 -9.68 10.57
N LYS A 103 -5.17 -9.34 11.62
CA LYS A 103 -4.63 -9.36 12.98
C LYS A 103 -4.54 -10.80 13.47
N ILE A 104 -3.35 -11.22 13.93
CA ILE A 104 -3.10 -12.54 14.49
C ILE A 104 -2.59 -12.41 15.93
N HIS A 105 -2.99 -13.37 16.77
CA HIS A 105 -2.60 -13.45 18.17
C HIS A 105 -1.89 -14.76 18.42
N LYS A 106 -0.70 -14.72 19.04
CA LYS A 106 0.09 -15.88 19.41
C LYS A 106 0.67 -15.72 20.82
N VAL A 107 0.87 -16.85 21.49
CA VAL A 107 1.63 -16.87 22.74
C VAL A 107 3.05 -17.36 22.45
N ILE A 108 4.04 -16.51 22.69
CA ILE A 108 5.45 -16.78 22.44
C ILE A 108 6.21 -16.58 23.75
N ASN A 109 6.93 -17.62 24.20
CA ASN A 109 7.63 -17.61 25.49
C ASN A 109 6.73 -17.15 26.65
N GLN A 110 5.49 -17.69 26.70
CA GLN A 110 4.46 -17.39 27.69
C GLN A 110 3.95 -15.93 27.68
N LYS A 111 4.29 -15.15 26.66
CA LYS A 111 3.82 -13.77 26.47
C LYS A 111 2.88 -13.70 25.27
N PRO A 112 1.70 -13.09 25.43
CA PRO A 112 0.83 -12.85 24.28
C PRO A 112 1.46 -11.81 23.36
N LYS A 113 1.47 -12.08 22.06
CA LYS A 113 1.88 -11.16 21.01
C LYS A 113 0.76 -11.00 19.99
N THR A 114 0.58 -9.78 19.56
CA THR A 114 -0.30 -9.43 18.43
C THR A 114 0.56 -9.04 17.25
N ALA A 115 0.20 -9.47 16.05
CA ALA A 115 0.85 -9.05 14.84
C ALA A 115 -0.17 -8.75 13.74
N VAL A 116 0.21 -7.89 12.81
CA VAL A 116 -0.47 -7.67 11.53
C VAL A 116 0.22 -8.54 10.49
N LYS A 117 -0.54 -9.44 9.88
CA LYS A 117 -0.11 -10.24 8.73
C LYS A 117 -0.62 -9.55 7.46
N LEU A 118 0.27 -9.22 6.56
CA LEU A 118 -0.03 -8.71 5.23
C LEU A 118 -0.03 -9.86 4.24
N ILE A 119 -1.11 -10.02 3.48
CA ILE A 119 -1.30 -11.08 2.50
C ILE A 119 -1.41 -10.43 1.13
N PRO A 120 -0.34 -10.49 0.30
CA PRO A 120 -0.34 -9.85 -1.01
C PRO A 120 -1.32 -10.49 -1.98
N ASP A 121 -2.03 -9.68 -2.77
CA ASP A 121 -3.00 -10.16 -3.78
C ASP A 121 -2.33 -10.88 -4.94
N ASN A 122 -1.04 -10.60 -5.18
CA ASN A 122 -0.26 -11.23 -6.25
C ASN A 122 0.29 -12.63 -5.91
N GLY A 123 -0.12 -13.21 -4.77
CA GLY A 123 0.37 -14.51 -4.31
C GLY A 123 1.79 -14.50 -3.76
N GLY A 124 2.35 -13.32 -3.48
CA GLY A 124 3.66 -13.16 -2.84
C GLY A 124 3.68 -13.69 -1.40
N GLN A 125 4.88 -13.76 -0.82
CA GLN A 125 5.05 -14.21 0.57
C GLN A 125 4.43 -13.20 1.53
N PRO A 126 3.66 -13.67 2.53
CA PRO A 126 3.12 -12.80 3.57
C PRO A 126 4.22 -12.12 4.39
N MET A 127 3.99 -10.87 4.77
CA MET A 127 4.84 -10.13 5.70
C MET A 127 4.17 -10.03 7.07
N TYR A 128 4.97 -9.94 8.12
CA TYR A 128 4.48 -9.93 9.50
C TYR A 128 5.06 -8.75 10.26
N PHE A 129 4.20 -7.98 10.90
CA PHE A 129 4.56 -6.86 11.76
C PHE A 129 4.03 -7.10 13.17
N VAL A 130 4.91 -7.26 14.15
CA VAL A 130 4.52 -7.37 15.56
C VAL A 130 4.10 -6.01 16.08
N VAL A 131 2.94 -5.93 16.73
CA VAL A 131 2.45 -4.74 17.40
C VAL A 131 3.22 -4.57 18.71
N VAL A 132 4.10 -3.58 18.76
CA VAL A 132 4.87 -3.22 19.97
C VAL A 132 4.01 -2.38 20.91
N ASN A 133 3.35 -1.39 20.33
CA ASN A 133 2.39 -0.51 21.01
C ASN A 133 1.46 0.15 19.95
N ASP A 134 0.60 1.07 20.37
CA ASP A 134 -0.40 1.74 19.51
C ASP A 134 0.21 2.58 18.37
N THR A 135 1.51 2.86 18.44
CA THR A 135 2.20 3.72 17.46
C THR A 135 3.40 3.05 16.79
N THR A 136 3.71 1.79 17.13
CA THR A 136 4.94 1.14 16.65
C THR A 136 4.66 -0.30 16.24
N LEU A 137 5.11 -0.63 15.03
CA LEU A 137 5.10 -1.97 14.47
C LEU A 137 6.54 -2.39 14.18
N THR A 138 6.90 -3.64 14.50
CA THR A 138 8.22 -4.22 14.19
C THR A 138 8.10 -5.28 13.10
N LEU A 139 8.83 -5.13 12.01
CA LEU A 139 8.92 -6.17 10.97
C LEU A 139 9.64 -7.41 11.52
N VAL A 140 9.07 -8.59 11.28
CA VAL A 140 9.66 -9.88 11.65
C VAL A 140 9.70 -10.82 10.44
N ASN A 141 10.65 -11.77 10.46
CA ASN A 141 10.95 -12.59 9.28
C ASN A 141 9.84 -13.56 8.89
N ASP A 142 9.07 -14.06 9.87
CA ASP A 142 8.09 -15.11 9.59
C ASP A 142 6.93 -15.15 10.59
N SER A 143 6.07 -16.14 10.37
CA SER A 143 4.89 -16.36 11.21
C SER A 143 5.21 -16.83 12.64
N THR A 144 6.46 -17.14 13.00
CA THR A 144 6.82 -17.47 14.38
C THR A 144 6.81 -16.25 15.28
N LEU A 145 6.82 -15.05 14.69
CA LEU A 145 6.84 -13.74 15.37
C LEU A 145 8.04 -13.61 16.34
N GLN A 146 9.12 -14.33 16.05
CA GLN A 146 10.37 -14.19 16.79
C GLN A 146 11.08 -12.91 16.33
N GLU A 147 11.40 -12.10 17.31
CA GLU A 147 12.11 -10.85 17.08
C GLU A 147 13.60 -11.14 16.88
N THR A 148 14.20 -10.48 15.91
CA THR A 148 15.65 -10.51 15.70
C THR A 148 16.34 -9.71 16.80
N VAL A 149 17.61 -10.00 17.08
CA VAL A 149 18.39 -9.53 18.26
C VAL A 149 18.47 -7.98 18.40
N SER A 150 18.00 -7.21 17.43
CA SER A 150 18.06 -5.74 17.43
C SER A 150 16.75 -5.15 16.89
N GLN A 151 15.71 -5.22 17.71
CA GLN A 151 14.33 -4.89 17.32
C GLN A 151 14.11 -3.48 16.80
N ALA A 152 14.62 -2.47 17.49
CA ALA A 152 14.36 -1.05 17.18
C ALA A 152 14.78 -0.62 15.77
N VAL A 153 15.67 -1.37 15.11
CA VAL A 153 16.08 -1.06 13.73
C VAL A 153 15.09 -1.54 12.67
N TYR A 154 14.11 -2.38 13.05
CA TYR A 154 13.05 -2.88 12.17
C TYR A 154 11.68 -2.29 12.51
N ASP A 155 11.67 -1.20 13.26
CA ASP A 155 10.45 -0.52 13.66
C ASP A 155 9.98 0.49 12.60
N ILE A 156 8.68 0.49 12.36
CA ILE A 156 7.97 1.57 11.67
C ILE A 156 6.99 2.23 12.63
N THR A 157 6.84 3.54 12.54
CA THR A 157 6.05 4.32 13.48
C THR A 157 4.86 4.98 12.82
N LYS A 158 3.76 5.09 13.57
CA LYS A 158 2.52 5.72 13.12
C LYS A 158 2.74 7.20 12.84
N VAL A 159 2.31 7.63 11.67
CA VAL A 159 2.27 9.06 11.31
C VAL A 159 1.19 9.73 12.14
N LYS A 160 1.56 10.78 12.84
CA LYS A 160 0.57 11.62 13.57
C LYS A 160 -0.20 12.44 12.54
N LYS A 161 -1.50 12.34 12.58
CA LYS A 161 -2.40 13.27 11.89
C LYS A 161 -2.38 14.64 12.56
#